data_9900c12105ee86764a7422ec1a7912be
#
_entry.id   9900c12105ee86764a7422ec1a7912be
#
_cell.length_a   1.000
_cell.length_b   1.000
_cell.length_c   1.000
_cell.angle_alpha   90.00
_cell.angle_beta   90.00
_cell.angle_gamma   90.00
#
_symmetry.space_group_name_H-M   'P 1'
#
loop_
_entity.id
_entity.type
_entity.pdbx_description
1 polymer ?
#
loop_
_entity_poly.entity_id
_entity_poly.type
_entity_poly.pdbx_seq_one_letter_code
_entity_poly.pdbx_strand_id
1 'polypeptide(L)'
;MADATTTQPEPQTTQPEPHGISGWLILPMLGTIISPALSAFGLFQNIEALIKYRDQQTAAWSYMVIGEIVFTLAIIAGWIFAAFMLFQHRQIFPKLFVFMLAAVFALNLADAVAVSAILNQEPDSQSIRDVVRPFLSLVIWGPYMYVSKRVKNTFVH
;
A
#
# COMPACT_ATOMS: atom_id res chain seq x y z
N MET A 1 -29.88 -22.26 -61.04
CA MET A 1 -29.40 -20.95 -60.55
C MET A 1 -29.39 -21.05 -59.02
N ALA A 2 -28.25 -21.29 -58.46
CA ALA A 2 -28.08 -21.37 -57.01
C ALA A 2 -27.51 -20.03 -56.56
N ASP A 3 -28.28 -19.35 -55.73
CA ASP A 3 -27.93 -18.03 -55.15
C ASP A 3 -26.99 -18.25 -54.00
N ALA A 4 -25.70 -17.91 -54.22
CA ALA A 4 -24.66 -17.98 -53.19
C ALA A 4 -24.78 -16.72 -52.32
N THR A 5 -25.57 -16.82 -51.26
CA THR A 5 -25.63 -15.79 -50.22
C THR A 5 -24.26 -15.74 -49.49
N THR A 6 -23.40 -14.83 -49.93
CA THR A 6 -22.14 -14.51 -49.25
C THR A 6 -22.46 -13.85 -47.92
N THR A 7 -22.43 -14.62 -46.84
CA THR A 7 -22.54 -14.10 -45.50
C THR A 7 -21.25 -13.32 -45.21
N GLN A 8 -21.29 -12.00 -45.33
CA GLN A 8 -20.18 -11.14 -44.82
C GLN A 8 -20.07 -11.35 -43.33
N PRO A 9 -18.86 -11.62 -42.79
CA PRO A 9 -18.68 -11.64 -41.36
C PRO A 9 -18.94 -10.24 -40.79
N GLU A 10 -19.88 -10.17 -39.84
CA GLU A 10 -20.14 -8.92 -39.09
C GLU A 10 -18.82 -8.35 -38.55
N PRO A 11 -18.60 -7.02 -38.70
CA PRO A 11 -17.46 -6.39 -38.07
C PRO A 11 -17.54 -6.58 -36.56
N GLN A 12 -16.66 -7.39 -36.01
CA GLN A 12 -16.50 -7.49 -34.56
C GLN A 12 -16.16 -6.09 -34.03
N THR A 13 -17.13 -5.46 -33.39
CA THR A 13 -16.91 -4.25 -32.61
C THR A 13 -15.96 -4.59 -31.47
N THR A 14 -14.68 -4.47 -31.71
CA THR A 14 -13.66 -4.51 -30.69
C THR A 14 -13.94 -3.36 -29.72
N GLN A 15 -14.61 -3.68 -28.60
CA GLN A 15 -14.74 -2.71 -27.52
C GLN A 15 -13.34 -2.23 -27.13
N PRO A 16 -13.13 -0.91 -27.08
CA PRO A 16 -11.82 -0.39 -26.72
C PRO A 16 -11.41 -0.97 -25.37
N GLU A 17 -10.23 -1.56 -25.32
CA GLU A 17 -9.70 -2.11 -24.06
C GLU A 17 -9.63 -1.00 -22.99
N PRO A 18 -10.00 -1.31 -21.74
CA PRO A 18 -10.03 -0.31 -20.69
C PRO A 18 -8.61 0.21 -20.40
N HIS A 19 -8.35 1.44 -20.80
CA HIS A 19 -7.11 2.18 -20.55
C HIS A 19 -7.32 3.28 -19.51
N GLY A 20 -6.23 3.66 -18.84
CA GLY A 20 -6.19 4.83 -17.98
C GLY A 20 -6.71 4.61 -16.56
N ILE A 21 -6.57 5.69 -15.79
CA ILE A 21 -6.86 5.76 -14.38
C ILE A 21 -8.37 5.97 -14.18
N SER A 22 -9.14 4.87 -14.09
CA SER A 22 -10.58 4.95 -13.83
C SER A 22 -11.07 3.70 -13.09
N GLY A 23 -12.28 3.78 -12.51
CA GLY A 23 -12.87 2.69 -11.75
C GLY A 23 -12.06 2.34 -10.49
N TRP A 24 -11.94 1.06 -10.18
CA TRP A 24 -11.32 0.56 -8.95
C TRP A 24 -9.83 0.93 -8.79
N LEU A 25 -9.13 1.30 -9.88
CA LEU A 25 -7.72 1.73 -9.82
C LEU A 25 -7.54 3.08 -9.11
N ILE A 26 -8.59 3.90 -9.04
CA ILE A 26 -8.55 5.19 -8.33
C ILE A 26 -8.26 5.00 -6.83
N LEU A 27 -8.79 3.95 -6.21
CA LEU A 27 -8.62 3.71 -4.77
C LEU A 27 -7.16 3.47 -4.35
N PRO A 28 -6.41 2.51 -4.97
CA PRO A 28 -5.00 2.36 -4.66
C PRO A 28 -4.16 3.59 -5.03
N MET A 29 -4.54 4.34 -6.06
CA MET A 29 -3.86 5.60 -6.39
C MET A 29 -4.04 6.67 -5.31
N LEU A 30 -5.28 6.91 -4.87
CA LEU A 30 -5.55 7.82 -3.75
C LEU A 30 -4.81 7.36 -2.50
N GLY A 31 -4.83 6.05 -2.21
CA GLY A 31 -4.05 5.46 -1.12
C GLY A 31 -2.57 5.80 -1.22
N THR A 32 -1.96 5.65 -2.40
CA THR A 32 -0.54 5.97 -2.62
C THR A 32 -0.22 7.45 -2.36
N ILE A 33 -1.10 8.36 -2.76
CA ILE A 33 -0.91 9.80 -2.58
C ILE A 33 -1.11 10.23 -1.12
N ILE A 34 -2.07 9.62 -0.43
CA ILE A 34 -2.42 9.99 0.95
C ILE A 34 -1.49 9.33 1.97
N SER A 35 -0.97 8.13 1.67
CA SER A 35 -0.14 7.36 2.62
C SER A 35 1.08 8.10 3.17
N PRO A 36 1.86 8.89 2.39
CA PRO A 36 2.97 9.67 2.95
C PRO A 36 2.52 10.65 4.03
N ALA A 37 1.38 11.32 3.84
CA ALA A 37 0.85 12.29 4.80
C ALA A 37 0.38 11.59 6.09
N LEU A 38 -0.31 10.45 5.98
CA LEU A 38 -0.73 9.66 7.13
C LEU A 38 0.49 9.11 7.90
N SER A 39 1.50 8.61 7.20
CA SER A 39 2.73 8.13 7.82
C SER A 39 3.52 9.27 8.49
N ALA A 40 3.53 10.47 7.91
CA ALA A 40 4.14 11.64 8.52
C ALA A 40 3.43 12.07 9.81
N PHE A 41 2.10 11.94 9.85
CA PHE A 41 1.34 12.19 11.08
C PHE A 41 1.70 11.18 12.19
N GLY A 42 1.78 9.88 11.87
CA GLY A 42 2.25 8.85 12.80
C GLY A 42 3.68 9.10 13.28
N LEU A 43 4.57 9.51 12.37
CA LEU A 43 5.95 9.90 12.71
C LEU A 43 5.98 11.04 13.74
N PHE A 44 5.14 12.05 13.56
CA PHE A 44 5.05 13.15 14.51
C PHE A 44 4.61 12.67 15.91
N GLN A 45 3.62 11.78 15.97
CA GLN A 45 3.16 11.19 17.23
C GLN A 45 4.27 10.39 17.94
N ASN A 46 5.05 9.61 17.19
CA ASN A 46 6.17 8.83 17.74
C ASN A 46 7.28 9.73 18.29
N ILE A 47 7.61 10.82 17.59
CA ILE A 47 8.57 11.83 18.06
C ILE A 47 8.08 12.52 19.34
N GLU A 48 6.81 12.92 19.35
CA GLU A 48 6.18 13.53 20.53
C GLU A 48 6.20 12.57 21.73
N ALA A 49 5.85 11.30 21.53
CA ALA A 49 5.88 10.28 22.56
C ALA A 49 7.30 10.08 23.10
N LEU A 50 8.31 10.00 22.21
CA LEU A 50 9.71 9.86 22.61
C LEU A 50 10.19 11.04 23.47
N ILE A 51 9.85 12.27 23.09
CA ILE A 51 10.25 13.48 23.84
C ILE A 51 9.56 13.51 25.21
N LYS A 52 8.25 13.18 25.26
CA LYS A 52 7.43 13.32 26.47
C LYS A 52 7.66 12.24 27.50
N TYR A 53 7.90 10.99 27.06
CA TYR A 53 7.92 9.83 27.95
C TYR A 53 9.30 9.19 28.12
N ARG A 54 10.33 9.66 27.42
CA ARG A 54 11.68 9.11 27.44
C ARG A 54 12.23 8.85 28.84
N ASP A 55 12.06 9.82 29.74
CA ASP A 55 12.63 9.76 31.10
C ASP A 55 11.77 8.92 32.07
N GLN A 56 10.54 8.54 31.65
CA GLN A 56 9.61 7.74 32.44
C GLN A 56 9.58 6.27 32.00
N GLN A 57 10.16 5.95 30.86
CA GLN A 57 10.12 4.63 30.22
C GLN A 57 11.49 3.95 30.26
N THR A 58 11.48 2.65 29.98
CA THR A 58 12.72 1.87 29.91
C THR A 58 13.56 2.22 28.68
N ALA A 59 14.87 1.96 28.75
CA ALA A 59 15.74 2.13 27.59
C ALA A 59 15.30 1.28 26.40
N ALA A 60 14.78 0.07 26.64
CA ALA A 60 14.23 -0.82 25.60
C ALA A 60 13.07 -0.16 24.86
N TRP A 61 12.15 0.50 25.55
CA TRP A 61 11.06 1.26 24.93
C TRP A 61 11.61 2.39 24.03
N SER A 62 12.59 3.15 24.51
CA SER A 62 13.18 4.23 23.71
C SER A 62 13.84 3.72 22.43
N TYR A 63 14.56 2.59 22.47
CA TYR A 63 15.14 1.98 21.27
C TYR A 63 14.10 1.47 20.31
N MET A 64 12.98 0.91 20.80
CA MET A 64 11.86 0.48 20.00
C MET A 64 11.26 1.66 19.21
N VAL A 65 10.93 2.76 19.91
CA VAL A 65 10.34 3.96 19.27
C VAL A 65 11.32 4.61 18.28
N ILE A 66 12.62 4.63 18.56
CA ILE A 66 13.62 5.12 17.60
C ILE A 66 13.67 4.24 16.37
N GLY A 67 13.62 2.92 16.52
CA GLY A 67 13.53 1.98 15.40
C GLY A 67 12.29 2.24 14.54
N GLU A 68 11.14 2.44 15.17
CA GLU A 68 9.87 2.75 14.51
C GLU A 68 9.94 4.07 13.73
N ILE A 69 10.56 5.11 14.30
CA ILE A 69 10.81 6.38 13.61
C ILE A 69 11.63 6.16 12.33
N VAL A 70 12.73 5.41 12.42
CA VAL A 70 13.61 5.13 11.27
C VAL A 70 12.85 4.37 10.19
N PHE A 71 12.11 3.33 10.55
CA PHE A 71 11.29 2.56 9.60
C PHE A 71 10.18 3.40 8.98
N THR A 72 9.51 4.24 9.77
CA THR A 72 8.46 5.13 9.26
C THR A 72 9.02 6.14 8.25
N LEU A 73 10.21 6.69 8.48
CA LEU A 73 10.90 7.52 7.49
C LEU A 73 11.17 6.77 6.18
N ALA A 74 11.60 5.51 6.25
CA ALA A 74 11.80 4.68 5.07
C ALA A 74 10.46 4.39 4.34
N ILE A 75 9.37 4.16 5.07
CA ILE A 75 8.03 3.98 4.51
C ILE A 75 7.55 5.25 3.81
N ILE A 76 7.76 6.43 4.40
CA ILE A 76 7.40 7.71 3.78
C ILE A 76 8.16 7.88 2.46
N ALA A 77 9.48 7.67 2.47
CA ALA A 77 10.30 7.76 1.27
C ALA A 77 9.84 6.75 0.19
N GLY A 78 9.51 5.52 0.58
CA GLY A 78 8.97 4.49 -0.30
C GLY A 78 7.64 4.88 -0.93
N TRP A 79 6.71 5.46 -0.17
CA TRP A 79 5.42 5.94 -0.70
C TRP A 79 5.59 7.14 -1.64
N ILE A 80 6.50 8.07 -1.34
CA ILE A 80 6.82 9.19 -2.24
C ILE A 80 7.40 8.65 -3.56
N PHE A 81 8.30 7.68 -3.48
CA PHE A 81 8.85 7.01 -4.66
C PHE A 81 7.78 6.26 -5.45
N ALA A 82 6.87 5.55 -4.77
CA ALA A 82 5.74 4.88 -5.42
C ALA A 82 4.81 5.87 -6.12
N ALA A 83 4.51 7.02 -5.50
CA ALA A 83 3.74 8.08 -6.13
C ALA A 83 4.43 8.63 -7.38
N PHE A 84 5.74 8.82 -7.35
CA PHE A 84 6.52 9.25 -8.51
C PHE A 84 6.44 8.23 -9.66
N MET A 85 6.59 6.93 -9.37
CA MET A 85 6.44 5.86 -10.35
C MET A 85 5.00 5.75 -10.90
N LEU A 86 4.00 6.02 -10.06
CA LEU A 86 2.60 6.08 -10.45
C LEU A 86 2.36 7.15 -11.54
N PHE A 87 2.84 8.38 -11.33
CA PHE A 87 2.68 9.47 -12.29
C PHE A 87 3.46 9.24 -13.60
N GLN A 88 4.54 8.47 -13.55
CA GLN A 88 5.29 8.08 -14.74
C GLN A 88 4.71 6.85 -15.46
N HIS A 89 3.61 6.27 -14.98
CA HIS A 89 2.98 5.05 -15.54
C HIS A 89 3.97 3.87 -15.70
N ARG A 90 4.95 3.78 -14.80
CA ARG A 90 6.00 2.75 -14.85
C ARG A 90 5.47 1.37 -14.50
N GLN A 91 5.89 0.36 -15.22
CA GLN A 91 5.55 -1.06 -14.99
C GLN A 91 5.94 -1.56 -13.59
N ILE A 92 6.90 -0.92 -12.95
CA ILE A 92 7.35 -1.28 -11.60
C ILE A 92 6.35 -0.86 -10.52
N PHE A 93 5.46 0.12 -10.79
CA PHE A 93 4.53 0.66 -9.80
C PHE A 93 3.65 -0.40 -9.13
N PRO A 94 2.97 -1.34 -9.85
CA PRO A 94 2.13 -2.34 -9.21
C PRO A 94 2.91 -3.24 -8.24
N LYS A 95 4.14 -3.62 -8.59
CA LYS A 95 5.01 -4.43 -7.73
C LYS A 95 5.46 -3.64 -6.50
N LEU A 96 5.86 -2.40 -6.72
CA LEU A 96 6.28 -1.49 -5.64
C LEU A 96 5.13 -1.21 -4.67
N PHE A 97 3.92 -0.98 -5.18
CA PHE A 97 2.72 -0.76 -4.37
C PHE A 97 2.44 -1.97 -3.45
N VAL A 98 2.45 -3.19 -4.00
CA VAL A 98 2.24 -4.42 -3.21
C VAL A 98 3.37 -4.61 -2.19
N PHE A 99 4.62 -4.32 -2.58
CA PHE A 99 5.75 -4.36 -1.66
C PHE A 99 5.57 -3.37 -0.50
N MET A 100 5.13 -2.14 -0.78
CA MET A 100 4.87 -1.13 0.26
C MET A 100 3.76 -1.55 1.22
N LEU A 101 2.66 -2.15 0.71
CA LEU A 101 1.62 -2.70 1.58
C LEU A 101 2.15 -3.83 2.47
N ALA A 102 2.96 -4.72 1.92
CA ALA A 102 3.58 -5.80 2.68
C ALA A 102 4.57 -5.27 3.74
N ALA A 103 5.35 -4.24 3.40
CA ALA A 103 6.27 -3.60 4.33
C ALA A 103 5.53 -2.92 5.50
N VAL A 104 4.45 -2.20 5.21
CA VAL A 104 3.60 -1.58 6.25
C VAL A 104 2.97 -2.65 7.14
N PHE A 105 2.44 -3.73 6.56
CA PHE A 105 1.89 -4.84 7.33
C PHE A 105 2.95 -5.48 8.24
N ALA A 106 4.13 -5.78 7.69
CA ALA A 106 5.23 -6.39 8.45
C ALA A 106 5.71 -5.49 9.59
N LEU A 107 5.77 -4.17 9.37
CA LEU A 107 6.15 -3.20 10.41
C LEU A 107 5.13 -3.17 11.54
N ASN A 108 3.84 -3.04 11.24
CA ASN A 108 2.79 -3.03 12.27
C ASN A 108 2.72 -4.37 13.05
N LEU A 109 2.95 -5.48 12.36
CA LEU A 109 3.00 -6.78 13.02
C LEU A 109 4.22 -6.91 13.94
N ALA A 110 5.39 -6.45 13.49
CA ALA A 110 6.62 -6.44 14.28
C ALA A 110 6.46 -5.55 15.52
N ASP A 111 5.83 -4.39 15.38
CA ASP A 111 5.54 -3.47 16.48
C ASP A 111 4.60 -4.13 17.51
N ALA A 112 3.49 -4.70 17.08
CA ALA A 112 2.56 -5.39 17.97
C ALA A 112 3.22 -6.55 18.76
N VAL A 113 4.12 -7.31 18.10
CA VAL A 113 4.89 -8.36 18.75
C VAL A 113 5.92 -7.78 19.72
N ALA A 114 6.61 -6.70 19.35
CA ALA A 114 7.60 -6.05 20.20
C ALA A 114 6.96 -5.45 21.48
N VAL A 115 5.82 -4.79 21.33
CA VAL A 115 5.04 -4.26 22.47
C VAL A 115 4.66 -5.40 23.43
N SER A 116 4.12 -6.48 22.90
CA SER A 116 3.71 -7.64 23.70
C SER A 116 4.91 -8.30 24.40
N ALA A 117 6.03 -8.49 23.71
CA ALA A 117 7.21 -9.17 24.22
C ALA A 117 8.05 -8.32 25.19
N ILE A 118 8.16 -7.00 24.93
CA ILE A 118 9.04 -6.10 25.70
C ILE A 118 8.29 -5.47 26.88
N LEU A 119 7.04 -5.07 26.66
CA LEU A 119 6.24 -4.35 27.66
C LEU A 119 5.31 -5.26 28.44
N ASN A 120 5.21 -6.56 28.09
CA ASN A 120 4.26 -7.52 28.68
C ASN A 120 2.80 -6.99 28.69
N GLN A 121 2.45 -6.23 27.67
CA GLN A 121 1.10 -5.69 27.48
C GLN A 121 0.35 -6.53 26.46
N GLU A 122 -0.91 -6.84 26.76
CA GLU A 122 -1.79 -7.46 25.77
C GLU A 122 -2.13 -6.43 24.68
N PRO A 123 -2.17 -6.87 23.39
CA PRO A 123 -2.54 -6.01 22.29
C PRO A 123 -3.95 -5.43 22.51
N ASP A 124 -4.05 -4.12 22.53
CA ASP A 124 -5.33 -3.45 22.62
C ASP A 124 -6.08 -3.46 21.27
N SER A 125 -7.33 -3.00 21.29
CA SER A 125 -8.16 -2.94 20.06
C SER A 125 -7.58 -2.04 18.98
N GLN A 126 -6.71 -1.10 19.34
CA GLN A 126 -6.04 -0.22 18.39
C GLN A 126 -4.91 -0.99 17.68
N SER A 127 -4.03 -1.64 18.43
CA SER A 127 -2.95 -2.47 17.89
C SER A 127 -3.46 -3.55 16.95
N ILE A 128 -4.56 -4.21 17.31
CA ILE A 128 -5.20 -5.20 16.43
C ILE A 128 -5.66 -4.57 15.12
N ARG A 129 -6.30 -3.40 15.16
CA ARG A 129 -6.75 -2.70 13.94
C ARG A 129 -5.58 -2.26 13.06
N ASP A 130 -4.48 -1.84 13.66
CA ASP A 130 -3.30 -1.35 12.95
C ASP A 130 -2.55 -2.47 12.24
N VAL A 131 -2.70 -3.73 12.68
CA VAL A 131 -2.24 -4.93 11.97
C VAL A 131 -3.25 -5.39 10.92
N VAL A 132 -4.55 -5.44 11.26
CA VAL A 132 -5.58 -6.01 10.39
C VAL A 132 -5.82 -5.14 9.14
N ARG A 133 -5.81 -3.81 9.27
CA ARG A 133 -6.03 -2.90 8.13
C ARG A 133 -5.04 -3.09 6.99
N PRO A 134 -3.71 -3.02 7.21
CA PRO A 134 -2.75 -3.26 6.13
C PRO A 134 -2.78 -4.70 5.61
N PHE A 135 -3.09 -5.69 6.46
CA PHE A 135 -3.31 -7.07 6.02
C PHE A 135 -4.46 -7.16 5.02
N LEU A 136 -5.64 -6.62 5.36
CA LEU A 136 -6.79 -6.61 4.45
C LEU A 136 -6.47 -5.85 3.15
N SER A 137 -5.77 -4.72 3.26
CA SER A 137 -5.33 -3.97 2.08
C SER A 137 -4.43 -4.81 1.18
N LEU A 138 -3.48 -5.54 1.75
CA LEU A 138 -2.58 -6.42 1.02
C LEU A 138 -3.34 -7.57 0.33
N VAL A 139 -4.28 -8.21 1.03
CA VAL A 139 -5.08 -9.33 0.51
C VAL A 139 -6.01 -8.89 -0.63
N ILE A 140 -6.57 -7.69 -0.54
CA ILE A 140 -7.49 -7.16 -1.56
C ILE A 140 -6.70 -6.62 -2.77
N TRP A 141 -5.74 -5.75 -2.53
CA TRP A 141 -5.05 -5.01 -3.59
C TRP A 141 -3.88 -5.78 -4.20
N GLY A 142 -3.28 -6.71 -3.48
CA GLY A 142 -2.21 -7.57 -4.01
C GLY A 142 -2.65 -8.31 -5.27
N PRO A 143 -3.64 -9.21 -5.19
CA PRO A 143 -4.15 -9.92 -6.36
C PRO A 143 -4.67 -8.97 -7.46
N TYR A 144 -5.36 -7.89 -7.09
CA TYR A 144 -5.88 -6.91 -8.04
C TYR A 144 -4.76 -6.32 -8.90
N MET A 145 -3.64 -5.92 -8.29
CA MET A 145 -2.50 -5.33 -9.01
C MET A 145 -1.85 -6.30 -10.00
N TYR A 146 -1.88 -7.60 -9.75
CA TYR A 146 -1.29 -8.61 -10.64
C TYR A 146 -2.24 -9.12 -11.72
N VAL A 147 -3.54 -9.24 -11.41
CA VAL A 147 -4.53 -9.89 -12.30
C VAL A 147 -5.24 -8.88 -13.21
N SER A 148 -5.42 -7.63 -12.78
CA SER A 148 -6.19 -6.64 -13.50
C SER A 148 -5.59 -6.30 -14.87
N LYS A 149 -6.36 -6.54 -15.94
CA LYS A 149 -6.01 -6.13 -17.30
C LYS A 149 -5.82 -4.61 -17.40
N ARG A 150 -6.62 -3.84 -16.65
CA ARG A 150 -6.52 -2.38 -16.62
C ARG A 150 -5.17 -1.91 -16.05
N VAL A 151 -4.69 -2.52 -14.96
CA VAL A 151 -3.37 -2.22 -14.40
C VAL A 151 -2.30 -2.47 -15.45
N LYS A 152 -2.34 -3.62 -16.11
CA LYS A 152 -1.37 -4.00 -17.16
C LYS A 152 -1.38 -3.04 -18.34
N ASN A 153 -2.55 -2.54 -18.74
CA ASN A 153 -2.69 -1.63 -19.87
C ASN A 153 -2.40 -0.15 -19.51
N THR A 154 -2.39 0.19 -18.23
CA THR A 154 -2.10 1.56 -17.76
C THR A 154 -0.61 1.75 -17.45
N PHE A 155 0.06 0.73 -16.91
CA PHE A 155 1.48 0.78 -16.55
C PHE A 155 2.32 0.02 -17.59
N VAL A 156 2.66 0.69 -18.69
CA VAL A 156 3.30 0.09 -19.88
C VAL A 156 4.74 0.55 -20.13
N HIS A 157 5.25 1.50 -19.33
CA HIS A 157 6.60 2.09 -19.48
C HIS A 157 7.60 1.65 -18.40
#